data_9e7b7a43949fee87fdc6b7122da30d45
#
_entry.id   9e7b7a43949fee87fdc6b7122da30d45
#
_cell.length_a   1.000
_cell.length_b   1.000
_cell.length_c   1.000
_cell.angle_alpha   90.00
_cell.angle_beta   90.00
_cell.angle_gamma   90.00
#
_symmetry.space_group_name_H-M   'P 1'
#
loop_
_entity.id
_entity.type
_entity.pdbx_description
1 polymer ?
#
loop_
_entity_poly.entity_id
_entity_poly.type
_entity_poly.pdbx_seq_one_letter_code
_entity_poly.pdbx_strand_id
1 'polypeptide(L)'
;VQAPAAPVAAPAPVAAPAPAPAPAPVVRATADVDAALQLLALLQRDARFVDFLQEDITPYSDAEVGGAARMLHGGARKVLQETFDLEAVRSEAEGSRLTLEEGFDAAAVRLTGNVVGKPPFKGTLSHRGWRATGVRLPKLAEAHDAKILAPAEVEL
;
A
#
# COMPACT_ATOMS: atom_id res chain seq x y z
N VAL A 1 64.03 -28.17 -46.08
CA VAL A 1 64.27 -27.77 -44.70
C VAL A 1 63.13 -26.84 -44.33
N GLN A 2 62.16 -27.35 -43.59
CA GLN A 2 60.94 -26.63 -43.19
C GLN A 2 61.15 -26.10 -41.75
N ALA A 3 61.03 -24.83 -41.62
CA ALA A 3 61.15 -24.17 -40.29
C ALA A 3 59.88 -24.45 -39.42
N PRO A 4 60.03 -24.65 -38.11
CA PRO A 4 58.88 -24.91 -37.25
C PRO A 4 58.09 -23.62 -36.98
N ALA A 5 56.74 -23.77 -37.03
CA ALA A 5 55.81 -22.72 -36.73
C ALA A 5 55.80 -22.39 -35.19
N ALA A 6 55.80 -21.13 -34.87
CA ALA A 6 55.72 -20.64 -33.49
C ALA A 6 54.34 -20.91 -32.88
N PRO A 7 54.23 -21.18 -31.56
CA PRO A 7 52.94 -21.41 -30.90
C PRO A 7 52.14 -20.12 -30.75
N VAL A 8 50.87 -20.18 -31.17
CA VAL A 8 49.89 -19.08 -30.99
C VAL A 8 49.51 -19.00 -29.51
N ALA A 9 49.75 -17.86 -28.91
CA ALA A 9 49.37 -17.59 -27.52
C ALA A 9 47.84 -17.59 -27.36
N ALA A 10 47.37 -18.35 -26.39
CA ALA A 10 45.95 -18.37 -26.02
C ALA A 10 45.50 -17.02 -25.44
N PRO A 11 44.28 -16.53 -25.75
CA PRO A 11 43.81 -15.30 -25.20
C PRO A 11 43.59 -15.40 -23.68
N ALA A 12 44.03 -14.38 -22.95
CA ALA A 12 43.88 -14.29 -21.48
C ALA A 12 42.37 -14.24 -21.09
N PRO A 13 42.00 -14.86 -19.97
CA PRO A 13 40.61 -14.83 -19.52
C PRO A 13 40.19 -13.38 -19.18
N VAL A 14 39.13 -12.92 -19.80
CA VAL A 14 38.48 -11.62 -19.51
C VAL A 14 37.89 -11.73 -18.11
N ALA A 15 38.37 -10.91 -17.18
CA ALA A 15 37.83 -10.82 -15.83
C ALA A 15 36.35 -10.40 -15.87
N ALA A 16 35.49 -11.19 -15.25
CA ALA A 16 34.08 -10.86 -15.09
C ALA A 16 33.94 -9.54 -14.34
N PRO A 17 33.00 -8.64 -14.72
CA PRO A 17 32.77 -7.39 -13.99
C PRO A 17 32.33 -7.70 -12.56
N ALA A 18 32.94 -7.00 -11.59
CA ALA A 18 32.61 -7.12 -10.18
C ALA A 18 31.09 -6.79 -9.98
N PRO A 19 30.37 -7.53 -9.12
CA PRO A 19 28.99 -7.25 -8.82
C PRO A 19 28.87 -5.81 -8.27
N ALA A 20 27.89 -5.06 -8.81
CA ALA A 20 27.59 -3.72 -8.33
C ALA A 20 27.28 -3.75 -6.82
N PRO A 21 27.72 -2.75 -6.03
CA PRO A 21 27.43 -2.70 -4.62
C PRO A 21 25.92 -2.70 -4.40
N ALA A 22 25.45 -3.58 -3.51
CA ALA A 22 24.05 -3.61 -3.12
C ALA A 22 23.63 -2.22 -2.58
N PRO A 23 22.43 -1.71 -2.96
CA PRO A 23 21.96 -0.43 -2.45
C PRO A 23 21.91 -0.47 -0.92
N ALA A 24 22.49 0.55 -0.27
CA ALA A 24 22.49 0.68 1.18
C ALA A 24 21.03 0.66 1.71
N PRO A 25 20.77 0.05 2.88
CA PRO A 25 19.42 0.05 3.48
C PRO A 25 18.99 1.50 3.74
N VAL A 26 17.92 1.88 3.08
CA VAL A 26 17.44 3.26 3.08
C VAL A 26 16.80 3.56 4.45
N VAL A 27 17.13 4.71 5.02
CA VAL A 27 16.56 5.30 6.26
C VAL A 27 15.03 5.65 6.09
N ARG A 28 14.27 4.86 5.36
CA ARG A 28 12.82 5.02 5.18
C ARG A 28 12.01 4.44 6.35
N ALA A 29 12.56 3.49 7.10
CA ALA A 29 11.77 2.68 8.02
C ALA A 29 11.14 3.47 9.19
N THR A 30 11.81 4.50 9.71
CA THR A 30 11.27 5.28 10.84
C THR A 30 10.20 6.28 10.41
N ALA A 31 10.41 6.99 9.31
CA ALA A 31 9.44 7.94 8.78
C ALA A 31 8.13 7.24 8.33
N ASP A 32 8.24 6.02 7.79
CA ASP A 32 7.08 5.22 7.39
C ASP A 32 6.28 4.72 8.60
N VAL A 33 6.95 4.37 9.70
CA VAL A 33 6.31 3.96 10.96
C VAL A 33 5.58 5.15 11.60
N ASP A 34 6.20 6.31 11.66
CA ASP A 34 5.60 7.51 12.26
C ASP A 34 4.38 7.96 11.47
N ALA A 35 4.41 7.90 10.14
CA ALA A 35 3.26 8.20 9.29
C ALA A 35 2.08 7.23 9.51
N ALA A 36 2.36 5.94 9.70
CA ALA A 36 1.35 4.93 10.00
C ALA A 36 0.71 5.16 11.38
N LEU A 37 1.52 5.45 12.39
CA LEU A 37 1.05 5.76 13.75
C LEU A 37 0.24 7.06 13.76
N GLN A 38 0.66 8.06 13.00
CA GLN A 38 -0.06 9.32 12.87
C GLN A 38 -1.45 9.12 12.24
N LEU A 39 -1.55 8.34 11.15
CA LEU A 39 -2.84 8.02 10.56
C LEU A 39 -3.74 7.28 11.55
N LEU A 40 -3.19 6.32 12.29
CA LEU A 40 -3.93 5.59 13.31
C LEU A 40 -4.41 6.51 14.44
N ALA A 41 -3.58 7.48 14.87
CA ALA A 41 -3.97 8.48 15.86
C ALA A 41 -5.10 9.39 15.35
N LEU A 42 -5.09 9.80 14.08
CA LEU A 42 -6.18 10.57 13.47
C LEU A 42 -7.49 9.77 13.45
N LEU A 43 -7.42 8.49 13.07
CA LEU A 43 -8.59 7.60 13.08
C LEU A 43 -9.11 7.36 14.51
N GLN A 44 -8.22 7.25 15.51
CA GLN A 44 -8.64 7.14 16.90
C GLN A 44 -9.31 8.41 17.38
N ARG A 45 -8.73 9.58 17.08
CA ARG A 45 -9.26 10.89 17.52
C ARG A 45 -10.64 11.19 16.96
N ASP A 46 -10.84 11.00 15.65
CA ASP A 46 -12.04 11.44 14.95
C ASP A 46 -13.08 10.32 14.80
N ALA A 47 -12.66 9.07 14.85
CA ALA A 47 -13.53 7.91 14.63
C ALA A 47 -13.59 6.93 15.80
N ARG A 48 -12.79 7.10 16.86
CA ARG A 48 -12.66 6.12 17.97
C ARG A 48 -12.31 4.71 17.44
N PHE A 49 -11.50 4.67 16.40
CA PHE A 49 -11.25 3.44 15.61
C PHE A 49 -10.62 2.32 16.44
N VAL A 50 -9.60 2.65 17.24
CA VAL A 50 -8.91 1.66 18.07
C VAL A 50 -9.84 1.17 19.18
N ASP A 51 -10.59 2.07 19.81
CA ASP A 51 -11.55 1.69 20.85
C ASP A 51 -12.59 0.73 20.31
N PHE A 52 -13.20 1.06 19.16
CA PHE A 52 -14.21 0.21 18.53
C PHE A 52 -13.68 -1.19 18.19
N LEU A 53 -12.42 -1.29 17.71
CA LEU A 53 -11.83 -2.58 17.37
C LEU A 53 -11.34 -3.39 18.57
N GLN A 54 -11.05 -2.75 19.69
CA GLN A 54 -10.64 -3.42 20.93
C GLN A 54 -11.85 -3.84 21.78
N GLU A 55 -13.03 -3.26 21.53
CA GLU A 55 -14.26 -3.63 22.24
C GLU A 55 -14.73 -5.03 21.85
N ASP A 56 -15.16 -5.83 22.84
CA ASP A 56 -15.90 -7.06 22.56
C ASP A 56 -17.34 -6.74 22.18
N ILE A 57 -17.65 -6.84 20.90
CA ILE A 57 -19.00 -6.52 20.38
C ILE A 57 -19.98 -7.70 20.51
N THR A 58 -19.56 -8.87 20.96
CA THR A 58 -20.39 -10.09 21.08
C THR A 58 -21.65 -9.89 21.94
N PRO A 59 -21.62 -9.15 23.07
CA PRO A 59 -22.80 -8.99 23.92
C PRO A 59 -23.80 -7.93 23.41
N TYR A 60 -23.44 -7.15 22.38
CA TYR A 60 -24.29 -6.06 21.88
C TYR A 60 -25.23 -6.54 20.76
N SER A 61 -26.38 -5.89 20.65
CA SER A 61 -27.30 -6.11 19.55
C SER A 61 -26.80 -5.50 18.23
N ASP A 62 -27.29 -6.02 17.10
CA ASP A 62 -26.97 -5.47 15.76
C ASP A 62 -27.32 -3.97 15.65
N ALA A 63 -28.36 -3.52 16.34
CA ALA A 63 -28.77 -2.11 16.34
C ALA A 63 -27.73 -1.22 17.04
N GLU A 64 -27.19 -1.66 18.19
CA GLU A 64 -26.16 -0.95 18.94
C GLU A 64 -24.85 -0.92 18.16
N VAL A 65 -24.42 -2.08 17.65
CA VAL A 65 -23.23 -2.18 16.77
C VAL A 65 -23.41 -1.31 15.53
N GLY A 66 -24.60 -1.34 14.91
CA GLY A 66 -24.93 -0.49 13.76
C GLY A 66 -24.85 1.00 14.05
N GLY A 67 -25.26 1.42 15.27
CA GLY A 67 -25.11 2.81 15.74
C GLY A 67 -23.65 3.23 15.85
N ALA A 68 -22.83 2.41 16.54
CA ALA A 68 -21.40 2.65 16.69
C ALA A 68 -20.66 2.63 15.35
N ALA A 69 -21.00 1.70 14.45
CA ALA A 69 -20.42 1.61 13.11
C ALA A 69 -20.71 2.87 12.26
N ARG A 70 -21.87 3.51 12.40
CA ARG A 70 -22.17 4.76 11.71
C ARG A 70 -21.31 5.92 12.22
N MET A 71 -21.07 5.99 13.53
CA MET A 71 -20.18 7.00 14.10
C MET A 71 -18.74 6.79 13.63
N LEU A 72 -18.25 5.56 13.68
CA LEU A 72 -16.94 5.18 13.14
C LEU A 72 -16.82 5.59 11.67
N HIS A 73 -17.81 5.22 10.84
CA HIS A 73 -17.83 5.53 9.40
C HIS A 73 -17.75 7.05 9.17
N GLY A 74 -18.53 7.85 9.90
CA GLY A 74 -18.51 9.31 9.78
C GLY A 74 -17.14 9.91 10.07
N GLY A 75 -16.53 9.53 11.20
CA GLY A 75 -15.20 9.99 11.60
C GLY A 75 -14.10 9.50 10.66
N ALA A 76 -14.09 8.21 10.31
CA ALA A 76 -13.10 7.64 9.41
C ALA A 76 -13.17 8.24 8.00
N ARG A 77 -14.39 8.48 7.49
CA ARG A 77 -14.60 9.15 6.20
C ARG A 77 -14.01 10.55 6.19
N LYS A 78 -14.22 11.32 7.27
CA LYS A 78 -13.63 12.66 7.43
C LYS A 78 -12.12 12.58 7.37
N VAL A 79 -11.49 11.70 8.15
CA VAL A 79 -10.02 11.50 8.14
C VAL A 79 -9.52 11.17 6.74
N LEU A 80 -10.18 10.25 6.02
CA LEU A 80 -9.80 9.90 4.65
C LEU A 80 -9.88 11.10 3.70
N GLN A 81 -10.94 11.90 3.76
CA GLN A 81 -11.13 13.07 2.90
C GLN A 81 -10.14 14.19 3.19
N GLU A 82 -9.77 14.38 4.45
CA GLU A 82 -8.80 15.41 4.87
C GLU A 82 -7.35 14.99 4.57
N THR A 83 -7.06 13.68 4.63
CA THR A 83 -5.71 13.14 4.52
C THR A 83 -5.34 12.73 3.11
N PHE A 84 -6.29 12.23 2.32
CA PHE A 84 -6.01 11.62 1.01
C PHE A 84 -6.87 12.19 -0.11
N ASP A 85 -6.27 12.29 -1.29
CA ASP A 85 -7.01 12.38 -2.54
C ASP A 85 -7.12 10.97 -3.11
N LEU A 86 -8.33 10.41 -3.13
CA LEU A 86 -8.60 9.05 -3.57
C LEU A 86 -9.34 9.05 -4.89
N GLU A 87 -8.84 8.28 -5.84
CA GLU A 87 -9.45 8.07 -7.14
C GLU A 87 -9.63 6.58 -7.42
N ALA A 88 -10.63 6.24 -8.22
CA ALA A 88 -10.77 4.88 -8.70
C ALA A 88 -9.66 4.57 -9.72
N VAL A 89 -9.06 3.38 -9.65
CA VAL A 89 -8.06 2.91 -10.62
C VAL A 89 -8.69 2.73 -12.00
N ARG A 90 -9.95 2.26 -12.04
CA ARG A 90 -10.73 2.09 -13.27
C ARG A 90 -11.93 3.03 -13.27
N SER A 91 -12.15 3.70 -14.41
CA SER A 91 -13.28 4.63 -14.58
C SER A 91 -14.60 3.92 -14.86
N GLU A 92 -14.55 2.70 -15.39
CA GLU A 92 -15.74 1.92 -15.74
C GLU A 92 -16.54 1.52 -14.49
N ALA A 93 -17.83 1.30 -14.66
CA ALA A 93 -18.68 0.82 -13.58
C ALA A 93 -18.36 -0.63 -13.22
N GLU A 94 -18.47 -0.99 -11.93
CA GLU A 94 -18.41 -2.39 -11.50
C GLU A 94 -19.52 -3.20 -12.16
N GLY A 95 -19.23 -4.43 -12.55
CA GLY A 95 -20.10 -5.27 -13.35
C GLY A 95 -19.96 -5.09 -14.87
N SER A 96 -19.30 -4.04 -15.35
CA SER A 96 -19.10 -3.85 -16.79
C SER A 96 -18.04 -4.81 -17.37
N ARG A 97 -18.22 -5.15 -18.64
CA ARG A 97 -17.22 -5.93 -19.37
C ARG A 97 -16.08 -5.03 -19.85
N LEU A 98 -14.86 -5.53 -19.73
CA LEU A 98 -13.68 -4.85 -20.22
C LEU A 98 -12.69 -5.83 -20.86
N THR A 99 -11.82 -5.27 -21.68
CA THR A 99 -10.70 -5.98 -22.29
C THR A 99 -9.40 -5.37 -21.79
N LEU A 100 -8.50 -6.22 -21.32
CA LEU A 100 -7.15 -5.82 -20.91
C LEU A 100 -6.20 -6.21 -22.03
N GLU A 101 -5.71 -5.22 -22.73
CA GLU A 101 -4.77 -5.40 -23.83
C GLU A 101 -3.37 -5.77 -23.33
N GLU A 102 -2.51 -6.21 -24.24
CA GLU A 102 -1.11 -6.47 -23.93
C GLU A 102 -0.44 -5.20 -23.38
N GLY A 103 0.33 -5.36 -22.29
CA GLY A 103 0.99 -4.23 -21.63
C GLY A 103 0.12 -3.49 -20.59
N PHE A 104 -1.06 -4.01 -20.22
CA PHE A 104 -1.81 -3.44 -19.10
C PHE A 104 -0.97 -3.43 -17.80
N ASP A 105 -1.21 -2.44 -16.96
CA ASP A 105 -0.51 -2.30 -15.67
C ASP A 105 -0.95 -3.41 -14.69
N ALA A 106 -0.15 -4.46 -14.59
CA ALA A 106 -0.41 -5.59 -13.68
C ALA A 106 -0.24 -5.23 -12.18
N ALA A 107 0.40 -4.11 -11.86
CA ALA A 107 0.47 -3.61 -10.49
C ALA A 107 -0.84 -2.93 -10.06
N ALA A 108 -1.55 -2.32 -11.02
CA ALA A 108 -2.81 -1.63 -10.79
C ALA A 108 -4.04 -2.53 -11.01
N VAL A 109 -3.93 -3.59 -11.81
CA VAL A 109 -5.06 -4.47 -12.17
C VAL A 109 -4.71 -5.92 -11.88
N ARG A 110 -5.39 -6.51 -10.89
CA ARG A 110 -5.26 -7.92 -10.53
C ARG A 110 -6.24 -8.77 -11.32
N LEU A 111 -5.76 -9.78 -12.03
CA LEU A 111 -6.58 -10.82 -12.60
C LEU A 111 -7.02 -11.82 -11.55
N THR A 112 -8.29 -12.22 -11.57
CA THR A 112 -8.88 -13.22 -10.66
C THR A 112 -9.65 -14.27 -11.43
N GLY A 113 -9.91 -15.42 -10.80
CA GLY A 113 -10.58 -16.56 -11.44
C GLY A 113 -9.60 -17.43 -12.24
N ASN A 114 -10.12 -18.09 -13.27
CA ASN A 114 -9.32 -18.99 -14.11
C ASN A 114 -8.57 -18.19 -15.19
N VAL A 115 -7.37 -17.71 -14.85
CA VAL A 115 -6.52 -16.95 -15.76
C VAL A 115 -5.72 -17.91 -16.65
N VAL A 116 -6.13 -18.04 -17.90
CA VAL A 116 -5.47 -18.93 -18.89
C VAL A 116 -5.11 -18.12 -20.14
N GLY A 117 -3.93 -18.43 -20.70
CA GLY A 117 -3.46 -17.84 -21.96
C GLY A 117 -2.69 -16.53 -21.78
N LYS A 118 -2.74 -15.72 -22.82
CA LYS A 118 -2.04 -14.42 -22.93
C LYS A 118 -3.05 -13.31 -23.23
N PRO A 119 -2.69 -12.03 -23.01
CA PRO A 119 -3.51 -10.92 -23.44
C PRO A 119 -3.88 -11.00 -24.95
N PRO A 120 -5.04 -10.42 -25.35
CA PRO A 120 -5.95 -9.64 -24.52
C PRO A 120 -6.86 -10.50 -23.61
N PHE A 121 -7.00 -10.10 -22.34
CA PHE A 121 -7.92 -10.76 -21.41
C PHE A 121 -9.27 -10.07 -21.40
N LYS A 122 -10.34 -10.86 -21.52
CA LYS A 122 -11.72 -10.36 -21.45
C LYS A 122 -12.37 -10.81 -20.15
N GLY A 123 -12.90 -9.85 -19.40
CA GLY A 123 -13.49 -10.13 -18.11
C GLY A 123 -14.54 -9.12 -17.69
N THR A 124 -15.01 -9.27 -16.46
CA THR A 124 -15.94 -8.34 -15.82
C THR A 124 -15.23 -7.65 -14.69
N LEU A 125 -15.38 -6.33 -14.58
CA LEU A 125 -14.81 -5.53 -13.51
C LEU A 125 -15.56 -5.82 -12.20
N SER A 126 -14.92 -6.56 -11.30
CA SER A 126 -15.52 -6.89 -9.99
C SER A 126 -15.37 -5.75 -8.99
N HIS A 127 -14.24 -5.02 -9.04
CA HIS A 127 -13.95 -3.90 -8.17
C HIS A 127 -13.06 -2.89 -8.90
N ARG A 128 -13.43 -1.61 -8.79
CA ARG A 128 -12.74 -0.51 -9.51
C ARG A 128 -11.32 -0.23 -9.01
N GLY A 129 -11.00 -0.69 -7.81
CA GLY A 129 -9.76 -0.34 -7.12
C GLY A 129 -9.70 1.11 -6.66
N TRP A 130 -8.74 1.41 -5.80
CA TRP A 130 -8.48 2.75 -5.28
C TRP A 130 -7.02 3.11 -5.43
N ARG A 131 -6.77 4.37 -5.78
CA ARG A 131 -5.43 4.96 -5.83
C ARG A 131 -5.43 6.23 -5.00
N ALA A 132 -4.42 6.40 -4.14
CA ALA A 132 -4.14 7.67 -3.52
C ALA A 132 -3.28 8.50 -4.49
N THR A 133 -3.79 9.66 -4.90
CA THR A 133 -3.13 10.62 -5.79
C THR A 133 -2.49 11.77 -5.01
N GLY A 134 -2.89 11.95 -3.76
CA GLY A 134 -2.31 12.93 -2.84
C GLY A 134 -2.41 12.45 -1.40
N VAL A 135 -1.44 12.82 -0.57
CA VAL A 135 -1.39 12.54 0.86
C VAL A 135 -1.05 13.81 1.63
N ARG A 136 -1.85 14.15 2.63
CA ARG A 136 -1.72 15.35 3.47
C ARG A 136 -1.77 14.96 4.93
N LEU A 137 -0.67 14.47 5.47
CA LEU A 137 -0.56 14.24 6.92
C LEU A 137 -0.13 15.55 7.61
N PRO A 138 -0.78 15.94 8.72
CA PRO A 138 -0.32 17.06 9.54
C PRO A 138 1.11 16.83 10.02
N LYS A 139 1.89 17.90 10.16
CA LYS A 139 3.23 17.79 10.76
C LYS A 139 3.10 17.44 12.22
N LEU A 140 3.84 16.42 12.67
CA LEU A 140 3.98 16.12 14.09
C LEU A 140 4.84 17.20 14.76
N ALA A 141 4.45 17.60 15.98
CA ALA A 141 5.29 18.45 16.81
C ALA A 141 6.56 17.69 17.21
N GLU A 142 7.72 18.36 17.27
CA GLU A 142 9.03 17.75 17.56
C GLU A 142 9.08 16.99 18.88
N ALA A 143 8.23 17.34 19.85
CA ALA A 143 8.14 16.70 21.18
C ALA A 143 7.00 15.67 21.28
N HIS A 144 6.31 15.34 20.18
CA HIS A 144 5.19 14.40 20.21
C HIS A 144 5.67 12.96 20.07
N ASP A 145 5.34 12.11 21.05
CA ASP A 145 5.54 10.66 20.93
C ASP A 145 4.44 10.06 20.06
N ALA A 146 4.75 9.73 18.82
CA ALA A 146 3.82 9.15 17.87
C ALA A 146 3.21 7.81 18.32
N LYS A 147 3.82 7.12 19.28
CA LYS A 147 3.31 5.86 19.84
C LYS A 147 2.12 6.05 20.77
N ILE A 148 1.92 7.28 21.30
CA ILE A 148 0.74 7.62 22.10
C ILE A 148 -0.36 8.07 21.13
N LEU A 149 -1.22 7.14 20.73
CA LEU A 149 -2.31 7.39 19.78
C LEU A 149 -3.41 8.28 20.38
N ALA A 150 -3.69 8.10 21.66
CA ALA A 150 -4.55 8.94 22.47
C ALA A 150 -4.05 8.90 23.92
N PRO A 151 -3.96 10.05 24.61
CA PRO A 151 -3.59 10.07 26.02
C PRO A 151 -4.69 9.45 26.88
N ALA A 152 -4.31 8.91 28.05
CA ALA A 152 -5.29 8.55 29.07
C ALA A 152 -5.91 9.81 29.67
N GLU A 153 -7.21 9.81 29.88
CA GLU A 153 -7.97 10.89 30.49
C GLU A 153 -8.30 10.52 31.94
N VAL A 154 -8.02 11.40 32.88
CA VAL A 154 -8.34 11.22 34.30
C VAL A 154 -9.16 12.41 34.76
N GLU A 155 -10.39 12.15 35.19
CA GLU A 155 -11.26 13.14 35.82
C GLU A 155 -10.98 13.22 37.31
N LEU A 156 -10.84 14.45 37.87
CA LEU A 156 -10.55 14.77 39.29
C LEU A 156 -11.75 15.29 40.02
#